data_f2765cbc52f06dae04e721d495059323
#
_entry.id   f2765cbc52f06dae04e721d495059323
#
_cell.length_a   1.000
_cell.length_b   1.000
_cell.length_c   1.000
_cell.angle_alpha   90.00
_cell.angle_beta   90.00
_cell.angle_gamma   90.00
#
_symmetry.space_group_name_H-M   'P 1'
#
loop_
_entity.id
_entity.type
_entity.pdbx_description
1 polymer ?
#
loop_
_entity_poly.entity_id
_entity_poly.type
_entity_poly.pdbx_seq_one_letter_code
_entity_poly.pdbx_strand_id
1 'polypeptide(L)'
;MKKELNEILRRLLQDVACMDEVAAIGQTGDIREIPKPGESDIDIFVYVQTMPAPEQRLRVYQKSGADLQELQLGVCAGGNWGTGDAMLINGVETMLMYFTTAETVQNLEEILAGRLPDRIGDYYPIGRCAAIRTMHIHYDGAQFLSSLQRRLSEYPEQLAKALAIHHGALTNDEEDFYRALRRKDPLFYHFALEIALDHFLQAIFALNRTFFPSRKRSQQYLSGFSYKPERCYERMLEAVRLGGEPERLEESYALWRTLTGELAALIEEHME
;
A
#
# COMPACT_ATOMS: atom_id res chain seq x y z
N MET A 1 -9.38 13.41 25.87
CA MET A 1 -8.77 12.32 25.10
C MET A 1 -8.65 12.61 23.60
N LYS A 2 -9.71 12.56 22.74
CA LYS A 2 -9.57 12.82 21.29
C LYS A 2 -9.04 14.22 20.94
N LYS A 3 -9.49 15.30 21.59
CA LYS A 3 -8.97 16.65 21.37
C LYS A 3 -7.50 16.79 21.76
N GLU A 4 -7.09 16.12 22.79
CA GLU A 4 -5.75 16.17 23.36
C GLU A 4 -4.73 15.45 22.46
N LEU A 5 -5.07 14.27 21.92
CA LEU A 5 -4.23 13.56 20.97
C LEU A 5 -3.99 14.39 19.68
N ASN A 6 -5.06 15.00 19.12
CA ASN A 6 -4.95 15.90 17.98
C ASN A 6 -4.04 17.09 18.27
N GLU A 7 -4.12 17.66 19.45
CA GLU A 7 -3.30 18.79 19.83
C GLU A 7 -1.82 18.40 19.98
N ILE A 8 -1.56 17.26 20.61
CA ILE A 8 -0.20 16.71 20.74
C ILE A 8 0.39 16.39 19.36
N LEU A 9 -0.32 15.67 18.53
CA LEU A 9 0.12 15.34 17.18
C LEU A 9 0.37 16.60 16.35
N ARG A 10 -0.54 17.57 16.39
CA ARG A 10 -0.38 18.85 15.68
C ARG A 10 0.89 19.60 16.13
N ARG A 11 1.15 19.68 17.45
CA ARG A 11 2.37 20.30 17.96
C ARG A 11 3.62 19.55 17.51
N LEU A 12 3.61 18.23 17.63
CA LEU A 12 4.73 17.39 17.16
C LEU A 12 5.03 17.66 15.68
N LEU A 13 4.02 17.64 14.82
CA LEU A 13 4.19 17.86 13.39
C LEU A 13 4.64 19.30 13.07
N GLN A 14 4.18 20.31 13.85
CA GLN A 14 4.67 21.68 13.73
C GLN A 14 6.16 21.79 14.10
N ASP A 15 6.60 21.14 15.19
CA ASP A 15 8.00 21.14 15.58
C ASP A 15 8.87 20.37 14.58
N VAL A 16 8.38 19.25 14.03
CA VAL A 16 9.04 18.52 12.94
C VAL A 16 9.17 19.39 11.69
N ALA A 17 8.11 20.13 11.32
CA ALA A 17 8.13 21.03 10.18
C ALA A 17 9.11 22.22 10.32
N CYS A 18 9.55 22.52 11.54
CA CYS A 18 10.55 23.55 11.81
C CYS A 18 12.00 23.09 11.60
N MET A 19 12.25 21.83 11.29
CA MET A 19 13.58 21.36 10.88
C MET A 19 13.87 21.86 9.45
N ASP A 20 15.03 22.45 9.24
CA ASP A 20 15.43 23.05 7.95
C ASP A 20 15.43 22.02 6.79
N GLU A 21 15.65 20.75 7.13
CA GLU A 21 15.68 19.64 6.17
C GLU A 21 14.30 19.23 5.69
N VAL A 22 13.21 19.59 6.39
CA VAL A 22 11.86 19.12 6.10
C VAL A 22 11.23 19.91 4.95
N ALA A 23 10.92 19.21 3.87
CA ALA A 23 10.24 19.77 2.70
C ALA A 23 8.70 19.64 2.78
N ALA A 24 8.22 18.50 3.28
CA ALA A 24 6.77 18.24 3.40
C ALA A 24 6.48 17.18 4.47
N ILE A 25 5.25 17.20 4.99
CA ILE A 25 4.71 16.21 5.92
C ILE A 25 3.32 15.82 5.47
N GLY A 26 3.08 14.52 5.33
CA GLY A 26 1.79 13.94 4.98
C GLY A 26 1.37 12.84 5.93
N GLN A 27 0.08 12.56 5.97
CA GLN A 27 -0.51 11.47 6.75
C GLN A 27 -1.42 10.61 5.89
N THR A 28 -1.30 9.30 5.99
CA THR A 28 -2.23 8.35 5.35
C THR A 28 -3.40 8.02 6.29
N GLY A 29 -4.47 7.45 5.72
CA GLY A 29 -5.67 7.09 6.46
C GLY A 29 -6.69 8.23 6.61
N ASP A 30 -7.74 7.99 7.40
CA ASP A 30 -8.78 9.00 7.65
C ASP A 30 -8.41 9.88 8.84
N ILE A 31 -7.96 11.08 8.57
CA ILE A 31 -7.56 12.07 9.60
C ILE A 31 -8.73 12.60 10.45
N ARG A 32 -9.98 12.37 10.02
CA ARG A 32 -11.17 12.81 10.78
C ARG A 32 -11.47 11.89 11.96
N GLU A 33 -11.02 10.64 11.88
CA GLU A 33 -11.19 9.64 12.91
C GLU A 33 -9.83 9.29 13.50
N ILE A 34 -9.62 9.74 14.75
CA ILE A 34 -8.44 9.32 15.50
C ILE A 34 -8.68 7.90 16.01
N PRO A 35 -7.78 6.97 15.72
CA PRO A 35 -7.90 5.60 16.21
C PRO A 35 -7.86 5.59 17.74
N LYS A 36 -8.48 4.58 18.34
CA LYS A 36 -8.28 4.26 19.75
C LYS A 36 -7.06 3.35 19.91
N PRO A 37 -6.46 3.32 21.09
CA PRO A 37 -5.38 2.38 21.38
C PRO A 37 -5.74 0.95 20.97
N GLY A 38 -4.87 0.32 20.14
CA GLY A 38 -5.06 -1.04 19.64
C GLY A 38 -6.06 -1.22 18.47
N GLU A 39 -6.71 -0.15 18.00
CA GLU A 39 -7.60 -0.23 16.81
C GLU A 39 -6.84 -0.01 15.49
N SER A 40 -5.93 0.94 15.47
CA SER A 40 -5.12 1.30 14.29
C SER A 40 -3.96 2.18 14.72
N ASP A 41 -3.06 2.43 13.80
CA ASP A 41 -1.88 3.26 13.90
C ASP A 41 -2.07 4.61 13.18
N ILE A 42 -1.13 5.53 13.41
CA ILE A 42 -1.02 6.80 12.71
C ILE A 42 0.29 6.80 11.92
N ASP A 43 0.17 6.79 10.60
CA ASP A 43 1.31 6.81 9.68
C ASP A 43 1.59 8.21 9.17
N ILE A 44 2.72 8.77 9.57
CA ILE A 44 3.21 10.08 9.14
C ILE A 44 4.41 9.90 8.21
N PHE A 45 4.34 10.51 7.05
CA PHE A 45 5.40 10.54 6.05
C PHE A 45 6.09 11.91 6.07
N VAL A 46 7.37 11.91 6.41
CA VAL A 46 8.18 13.13 6.47
C VAL A 46 9.15 13.12 5.30
N TYR A 47 8.98 14.06 4.39
CA TYR A 47 9.87 14.22 3.23
C TYR A 47 10.95 15.25 3.54
N VAL A 48 12.19 14.85 3.40
CA VAL A 48 13.35 15.66 3.78
C VAL A 48 14.33 15.83 2.62
N GLN A 49 15.05 16.95 2.58
CA GLN A 49 16.13 17.14 1.60
C GLN A 49 17.35 16.28 1.93
N THR A 50 17.70 16.24 3.21
CA THR A 50 18.74 15.37 3.77
C THR A 50 18.21 14.74 5.05
N MET A 51 18.65 13.52 5.36
CA MET A 51 18.18 12.80 6.56
C MET A 51 18.66 13.48 7.83
N PRO A 52 17.76 13.96 8.72
CA PRO A 52 18.14 14.55 10.01
C PRO A 52 18.79 13.49 10.91
N ALA A 53 19.82 13.91 11.67
CA ALA A 53 20.48 13.04 12.62
C ALA A 53 19.51 12.54 13.71
N PRO A 54 19.67 11.31 14.25
CA PRO A 54 18.79 10.78 15.30
C PRO A 54 18.68 11.72 16.51
N GLU A 55 19.79 12.34 16.92
CA GLU A 55 19.82 13.28 18.05
C GLU A 55 19.03 14.56 17.77
N GLN A 56 18.98 14.99 16.51
CA GLN A 56 18.18 16.15 16.09
C GLN A 56 16.70 15.81 16.17
N ARG A 57 16.28 14.67 15.61
CA ARG A 57 14.89 14.18 15.68
C ARG A 57 14.45 14.02 17.14
N LEU A 58 15.28 13.39 17.97
CA LEU A 58 15.00 13.21 19.41
C LEU A 58 14.75 14.55 20.12
N ARG A 59 15.60 15.55 19.88
CA ARG A 59 15.42 16.89 20.47
C ARG A 59 14.11 17.55 20.06
N VAL A 60 13.71 17.39 18.81
CA VAL A 60 12.44 17.92 18.29
C VAL A 60 11.26 17.22 18.99
N TYR A 61 11.31 15.90 19.11
CA TYR A 61 10.25 15.14 19.78
C TYR A 61 10.13 15.52 21.26
N GLN A 62 11.23 15.63 21.96
CA GLN A 62 11.25 16.07 23.36
C GLN A 62 10.70 17.49 23.57
N LYS A 63 11.00 18.41 22.64
CA LYS A 63 10.52 19.78 22.68
C LYS A 63 9.01 19.90 22.51
N SER A 64 8.39 19.01 21.72
CA SER A 64 6.94 19.04 21.46
C SER A 64 6.08 18.92 22.70
N GLY A 65 6.68 18.53 23.84
CA GLY A 65 5.96 18.32 25.12
C GLY A 65 4.94 17.16 25.03
N ALA A 66 5.03 16.34 24.00
CA ALA A 66 4.25 15.13 23.87
C ALA A 66 4.71 14.13 24.93
N ASP A 67 3.77 13.50 25.63
CA ASP A 67 4.06 12.32 26.44
C ASP A 67 4.32 11.15 25.47
N LEU A 68 5.57 11.11 24.99
CA LEU A 68 6.04 10.14 24.01
C LEU A 68 6.46 8.88 24.77
N GLN A 69 5.50 7.98 24.90
CA GLN A 69 5.75 6.67 25.49
C GLN A 69 6.40 5.77 24.44
N GLU A 70 7.26 4.87 24.89
CA GLU A 70 7.91 3.83 24.06
C GLU A 70 8.63 4.37 22.81
N LEU A 71 9.18 5.58 22.88
CA LEU A 71 9.90 6.18 21.77
C LEU A 71 11.10 5.32 21.34
N GLN A 72 11.10 4.90 20.10
CA GLN A 72 12.17 4.15 19.44
C GLN A 72 12.59 4.86 18.16
N LEU A 73 13.87 5.19 18.03
CA LEU A 73 14.43 5.80 16.83
C LEU A 73 14.98 4.73 15.90
N GLY A 74 14.72 4.86 14.60
CA GLY A 74 15.32 4.00 13.58
C GLY A 74 14.79 2.57 13.58
N VAL A 75 13.52 2.34 13.94
CA VAL A 75 12.90 1.01 13.87
C VAL A 75 12.88 0.44 12.45
N CYS A 76 12.90 1.31 11.43
CA CYS A 76 13.18 0.98 10.04
C CYS A 76 14.40 1.80 9.60
N ALA A 77 15.37 1.16 8.94
CA ALA A 77 16.64 1.78 8.57
C ALA A 77 16.77 1.95 7.04
N GLY A 78 15.91 2.75 6.45
CA GLY A 78 15.89 3.03 5.02
C GLY A 78 15.07 2.01 4.19
N GLY A 79 15.31 2.00 2.87
CA GLY A 79 14.61 1.15 1.92
C GLY A 79 13.15 1.55 1.71
N ASN A 80 12.30 0.57 1.44
CA ASN A 80 10.90 0.81 1.04
C ASN A 80 10.05 1.52 2.11
N TRP A 81 10.42 1.40 3.38
CA TRP A 81 9.72 2.01 4.52
C TRP A 81 10.38 3.28 5.04
N GLY A 82 11.50 3.69 4.45
CA GLY A 82 12.26 4.86 4.90
C GLY A 82 12.96 4.64 6.23
N THR A 83 13.34 5.72 6.88
CA THR A 83 13.85 5.69 8.25
C THR A 83 12.69 5.99 9.20
N GLY A 84 12.29 5.01 10.00
CA GLY A 84 11.11 5.11 10.86
C GLY A 84 11.44 5.36 12.32
N ASP A 85 10.73 6.28 12.95
CA ASP A 85 10.71 6.47 14.40
C ASP A 85 9.31 6.13 14.91
N ALA A 86 9.23 5.21 15.88
CA ALA A 86 7.96 4.74 16.47
C ALA A 86 7.76 5.32 17.87
N MET A 87 6.53 5.62 18.22
CA MET A 87 6.14 6.11 19.54
C MET A 87 4.68 5.83 19.84
N LEU A 88 4.32 5.87 21.12
CA LEU A 88 2.91 5.91 21.52
C LEU A 88 2.54 7.36 21.90
N ILE A 89 1.48 7.87 21.30
CA ILE A 89 0.87 9.15 21.68
C ILE A 89 -0.50 8.84 22.27
N ASN A 90 -0.66 9.04 23.57
CA ASN A 90 -1.88 8.65 24.33
C ASN A 90 -2.30 7.19 24.07
N GLY A 91 -1.32 6.28 23.98
CA GLY A 91 -1.52 4.86 23.75
C GLY A 91 -1.85 4.47 22.30
N VAL A 92 -1.81 5.42 21.34
CA VAL A 92 -1.96 5.14 19.90
C VAL A 92 -0.59 5.05 19.27
N GLU A 93 -0.34 3.93 18.56
CA GLU A 93 0.89 3.75 17.80
C GLU A 93 1.00 4.82 16.72
N THR A 94 2.14 5.51 16.70
CA THR A 94 2.41 6.57 15.74
C THR A 94 3.80 6.35 15.16
N MET A 95 3.88 6.29 13.84
CA MET A 95 5.11 6.11 13.10
C MET A 95 5.42 7.36 12.28
N LEU A 96 6.63 7.92 12.45
CA LEU A 96 7.16 8.95 11.56
C LEU A 96 8.18 8.30 10.63
N MET A 97 7.84 8.21 9.36
CA MET A 97 8.68 7.60 8.31
C MET A 97 9.33 8.70 7.47
N TYR A 98 10.65 8.79 7.52
CA TYR A 98 11.45 9.79 6.81
C TYR A 98 11.94 9.25 5.47
N PHE A 99 11.72 10.03 4.42
CA PHE A 99 12.17 9.76 3.06
C PHE A 99 12.87 10.98 2.49
N THR A 100 13.98 10.81 1.77
CA THR A 100 14.54 11.94 1.04
C THR A 100 13.67 12.29 -0.16
N THR A 101 13.60 13.57 -0.50
CA THR A 101 12.85 14.04 -1.67
C THR A 101 13.39 13.45 -2.98
N ALA A 102 14.73 13.34 -3.08
CA ALA A 102 15.41 12.79 -4.25
C ALA A 102 15.06 11.31 -4.48
N GLU A 103 15.20 10.46 -3.43
CA GLU A 103 14.83 9.04 -3.50
C GLU A 103 13.34 8.84 -3.79
N THR A 104 12.47 9.69 -3.21
CA THR A 104 11.04 9.63 -3.46
C THR A 104 10.72 9.90 -4.94
N VAL A 105 11.31 10.94 -5.53
CA VAL A 105 11.10 11.27 -6.95
C VAL A 105 11.63 10.14 -7.84
N GLN A 106 12.86 9.67 -7.59
CA GLN A 106 13.46 8.57 -8.35
C GLN A 106 12.61 7.30 -8.28
N ASN A 107 12.17 6.92 -7.08
CA ASN A 107 11.32 5.73 -6.90
C ASN A 107 9.98 5.85 -7.66
N LEU A 108 9.34 7.02 -7.59
CA LEU A 108 8.11 7.27 -8.35
C LEU A 108 8.33 7.19 -9.86
N GLU A 109 9.47 7.66 -10.37
CA GLU A 109 9.80 7.56 -11.79
C GLU A 109 9.98 6.11 -12.23
N GLU A 110 10.64 5.27 -11.42
CA GLU A 110 10.76 3.84 -11.67
C GLU A 110 9.39 3.14 -11.69
N ILE A 111 8.54 3.45 -10.71
CA ILE A 111 7.18 2.89 -10.61
C ILE A 111 6.34 3.30 -11.83
N LEU A 112 6.28 4.59 -12.13
CA LEU A 112 5.46 5.12 -13.23
C LEU A 112 5.95 4.69 -14.62
N ALA A 113 7.23 4.34 -14.73
CA ALA A 113 7.80 3.72 -15.93
C ALA A 113 7.55 2.20 -16.02
N GLY A 114 6.88 1.60 -15.02
CA GLY A 114 6.60 0.16 -14.98
C GLY A 114 7.82 -0.73 -14.70
N ARG A 115 8.92 -0.16 -14.17
CA ARG A 115 10.14 -0.92 -13.87
C ARG A 115 10.11 -1.65 -12.53
N LEU A 116 9.13 -1.34 -11.68
CA LEU A 116 8.91 -1.99 -10.39
C LEU A 116 7.47 -2.55 -10.32
N PRO A 117 7.11 -3.54 -11.16
CA PRO A 117 5.75 -4.03 -11.23
C PRO A 117 5.38 -4.89 -10.03
N ASP A 118 6.34 -5.66 -9.50
CA ASP A 118 6.08 -6.72 -8.54
C ASP A 118 6.20 -6.26 -7.08
N ARG A 119 5.55 -7.01 -6.22
CA ARG A 119 5.67 -6.91 -4.77
C ARG A 119 7.10 -7.24 -4.30
N ILE A 120 7.59 -6.48 -3.33
CA ILE A 120 8.88 -6.70 -2.68
C ILE A 120 8.60 -7.04 -1.20
N GLY A 121 8.60 -8.32 -0.85
CA GLY A 121 8.14 -8.78 0.46
C GLY A 121 6.66 -8.43 0.66
N ASP A 122 6.35 -7.62 1.66
CA ASP A 122 5.00 -7.11 1.96
C ASP A 122 4.72 -5.71 1.37
N TYR A 123 5.69 -5.14 0.64
CA TYR A 123 5.61 -3.83 0.03
C TYR A 123 5.20 -3.90 -1.44
N TYR A 124 4.20 -3.08 -1.80
CA TYR A 124 3.79 -2.87 -3.19
C TYR A 124 4.34 -1.53 -3.69
N PRO A 125 5.29 -1.50 -4.64
CA PRO A 125 5.81 -0.23 -5.16
C PRO A 125 4.71 0.70 -5.65
N ILE A 126 3.74 0.20 -6.43
CA ILE A 126 2.58 0.95 -6.91
C ILE A 126 1.72 1.53 -5.76
N GLY A 127 1.74 0.92 -4.58
CA GLY A 127 1.07 1.40 -3.38
C GLY A 127 1.62 2.73 -2.86
N ARG A 128 2.88 3.05 -3.17
CA ARG A 128 3.45 4.38 -2.88
C ARG A 128 2.72 5.50 -3.63
N CYS A 129 2.37 5.25 -4.88
CA CYS A 129 1.57 6.19 -5.67
C CYS A 129 0.17 6.37 -5.07
N ALA A 130 -0.47 5.27 -4.65
CA ALA A 130 -1.77 5.33 -3.99
C ALA A 130 -1.72 6.14 -2.68
N ALA A 131 -0.69 5.89 -1.85
CA ALA A 131 -0.50 6.60 -0.59
C ALA A 131 -0.29 8.11 -0.81
N ILE A 132 0.66 8.50 -1.67
CA ILE A 132 0.95 9.92 -1.94
C ILE A 132 -0.26 10.62 -2.54
N ARG A 133 -0.98 10.00 -3.48
CA ARG A 133 -2.14 10.58 -4.14
C ARG A 133 -3.24 11.00 -3.16
N THR A 134 -3.45 10.23 -2.10
CA THR A 134 -4.57 10.41 -1.16
C THR A 134 -4.16 10.95 0.21
N MET A 135 -2.87 11.12 0.43
CA MET A 135 -2.28 11.59 1.69
C MET A 135 -2.78 12.98 2.06
N HIS A 136 -3.16 13.15 3.32
CA HIS A 136 -3.44 14.48 3.87
C HIS A 136 -2.13 15.24 4.11
N ILE A 137 -2.05 16.48 3.63
CA ILE A 137 -0.87 17.32 3.75
C ILE A 137 -0.97 18.15 5.03
N HIS A 138 -0.04 17.96 5.96
CA HIS A 138 0.11 18.77 7.16
C HIS A 138 1.04 19.96 6.95
N TYR A 139 2.10 19.78 6.16
CA TYR A 139 3.09 20.80 5.82
C TYR A 139 3.62 20.55 4.41
N ASP A 140 3.83 21.60 3.63
CA ASP A 140 4.36 21.52 2.27
C ASP A 140 5.04 22.84 1.86
N GLY A 141 6.16 23.17 2.50
CA GLY A 141 6.85 24.45 2.34
C GLY A 141 7.37 24.70 0.94
N ALA A 142 7.79 23.65 0.23
CA ALA A 142 8.30 23.73 -1.14
C ALA A 142 7.32 23.26 -2.21
N GLN A 143 6.04 23.08 -1.88
CA GLN A 143 5.02 22.47 -2.74
C GLN A 143 5.43 21.07 -3.28
N PHE A 144 6.28 20.37 -2.55
CA PHE A 144 6.81 19.07 -2.95
C PHE A 144 5.69 18.03 -3.06
N LEU A 145 4.96 17.84 -1.96
CA LEU A 145 3.90 16.82 -1.89
C LEU A 145 2.71 17.17 -2.78
N SER A 146 2.31 18.43 -2.82
CA SER A 146 1.26 18.92 -3.73
C SER A 146 1.63 18.71 -5.21
N SER A 147 2.91 18.86 -5.57
CA SER A 147 3.36 18.63 -6.94
C SER A 147 3.29 17.14 -7.31
N LEU A 148 3.65 16.25 -6.38
CA LEU A 148 3.53 14.80 -6.57
C LEU A 148 2.05 14.38 -6.67
N GLN A 149 1.17 14.93 -5.84
CA GLN A 149 -0.27 14.65 -5.93
C GLN A 149 -0.87 15.09 -7.27
N ARG A 150 -0.48 16.26 -7.79
CA ARG A 150 -0.88 16.69 -9.15
C ARG A 150 -0.37 15.74 -10.23
N ARG A 151 0.88 15.28 -10.14
CA ARG A 151 1.45 14.29 -11.07
C ARG A 151 0.70 12.96 -11.03
N LEU A 152 0.24 12.54 -9.85
CA LEU A 152 -0.49 11.29 -9.63
C LEU A 152 -2.02 11.45 -9.75
N SER A 153 -2.54 12.62 -10.14
CA SER A 153 -3.98 12.83 -10.35
C SER A 153 -4.51 11.95 -11.49
N GLU A 154 -3.68 11.71 -12.49
CA GLU A 154 -3.98 10.82 -13.61
C GLU A 154 -3.15 9.54 -13.52
N TYR A 155 -3.77 8.42 -13.87
CA TYR A 155 -3.06 7.15 -14.00
C TYR A 155 -2.53 7.03 -15.43
N PRO A 156 -1.22 6.87 -15.66
CA PRO A 156 -0.67 6.80 -17.00
C PRO A 156 -1.20 5.58 -17.77
N GLU A 157 -1.66 5.78 -18.99
CA GLU A 157 -2.24 4.71 -19.82
C GLU A 157 -1.24 3.59 -20.13
N GLN A 158 -0.02 3.96 -20.44
CA GLN A 158 1.05 2.97 -20.71
C GLN A 158 1.37 2.13 -19.47
N LEU A 159 1.31 2.73 -18.28
CA LEU A 159 1.48 1.99 -17.03
C LEU A 159 0.30 1.04 -16.80
N ALA A 160 -0.93 1.48 -17.06
CA ALA A 160 -2.12 0.63 -16.93
C ALA A 160 -2.00 -0.61 -17.82
N LYS A 161 -1.66 -0.41 -19.10
CA LYS A 161 -1.43 -1.49 -20.06
C LYS A 161 -0.31 -2.44 -19.60
N ALA A 162 0.84 -1.89 -19.23
CA ALA A 162 2.00 -2.69 -18.80
C ALA A 162 1.68 -3.55 -17.56
N LEU A 163 1.08 -2.97 -16.53
CA LEU A 163 0.77 -3.69 -15.30
C LEU A 163 -0.39 -4.68 -15.46
N ALA A 164 -1.44 -4.32 -16.21
CA ALA A 164 -2.56 -5.23 -16.45
C ALA A 164 -2.10 -6.49 -17.19
N ILE A 165 -1.26 -6.34 -18.23
CA ILE A 165 -0.71 -7.46 -18.99
C ILE A 165 0.27 -8.27 -18.13
N HIS A 166 1.23 -7.62 -17.48
CA HIS A 166 2.23 -8.29 -16.64
C HIS A 166 1.56 -9.15 -15.55
N HIS A 167 0.72 -8.55 -14.75
CA HIS A 167 0.06 -9.26 -13.66
C HIS A 167 -1.02 -10.23 -14.16
N GLY A 168 -1.73 -9.90 -15.24
CA GLY A 168 -2.73 -10.80 -15.85
C GLY A 168 -2.12 -12.13 -16.26
N ALA A 169 -0.90 -12.12 -16.80
CA ALA A 169 -0.18 -13.33 -17.21
C ALA A 169 0.27 -14.22 -16.03
N LEU A 170 0.33 -13.66 -14.80
CA LEU A 170 0.82 -14.34 -13.59
C LEU A 170 -0.31 -14.81 -12.65
N THR A 171 -1.57 -14.71 -13.07
CA THR A 171 -2.73 -15.08 -12.24
C THR A 171 -2.94 -16.59 -12.10
N ASN A 172 -2.20 -17.42 -12.83
CA ASN A 172 -2.40 -18.87 -12.84
C ASN A 172 -1.08 -19.62 -13.09
N ASP A 173 -0.40 -20.00 -12.02
CA ASP A 173 0.69 -20.97 -12.10
C ASP A 173 0.12 -22.39 -12.13
N GLU A 174 -0.12 -22.90 -13.36
CA GLU A 174 -0.73 -24.22 -13.55
C GLU A 174 0.10 -25.34 -12.90
N GLU A 175 1.42 -25.24 -12.88
CA GLU A 175 2.28 -26.30 -12.35
C GLU A 175 2.09 -26.46 -10.85
N ASP A 176 2.12 -25.38 -10.09
CA ASP A 176 1.94 -25.42 -8.64
C ASP A 176 0.51 -25.78 -8.25
N PHE A 177 -0.49 -25.26 -8.96
CA PHE A 177 -1.89 -25.70 -8.74
C PHE A 177 -2.05 -27.19 -8.98
N TYR A 178 -1.57 -27.74 -10.10
CA TYR A 178 -1.70 -29.18 -10.38
C TYR A 178 -0.93 -30.07 -9.39
N ARG A 179 0.19 -29.61 -8.89
CA ARG A 179 0.93 -30.31 -7.83
C ARG A 179 0.12 -30.37 -6.54
N ALA A 180 -0.49 -29.23 -6.14
CA ALA A 180 -1.34 -29.17 -4.96
C ALA A 180 -2.57 -30.06 -5.08
N LEU A 181 -3.26 -30.02 -6.23
CA LEU A 181 -4.44 -30.85 -6.51
C LEU A 181 -4.11 -32.33 -6.42
N ARG A 182 -3.04 -32.79 -7.08
CA ARG A 182 -2.63 -34.21 -7.06
C ARG A 182 -2.26 -34.73 -5.68
N ARG A 183 -1.74 -33.86 -4.82
CA ARG A 183 -1.34 -34.22 -3.44
C ARG A 183 -2.46 -34.03 -2.44
N LYS A 184 -3.59 -33.42 -2.87
CA LYS A 184 -4.66 -32.97 -1.97
C LYS A 184 -4.12 -32.14 -0.81
N ASP A 185 -3.19 -31.22 -1.13
CA ASP A 185 -2.48 -30.38 -0.17
C ASP A 185 -3.04 -28.96 -0.12
N PRO A 186 -3.94 -28.64 0.83
CA PRO A 186 -4.55 -27.32 0.94
C PRO A 186 -3.54 -26.22 1.26
N LEU A 187 -2.49 -26.51 2.01
CA LEU A 187 -1.49 -25.49 2.38
C LEU A 187 -0.68 -25.08 1.16
N PHE A 188 -0.25 -26.02 0.34
CA PHE A 188 0.46 -25.72 -0.89
C PHE A 188 -0.49 -25.07 -1.92
N TYR A 189 -1.74 -25.50 -1.97
CA TYR A 189 -2.77 -24.84 -2.79
C TYR A 189 -2.95 -23.37 -2.42
N HIS A 190 -3.09 -23.06 -1.12
CA HIS A 190 -3.22 -21.68 -0.63
C HIS A 190 -1.98 -20.84 -0.90
N PHE A 191 -0.77 -21.43 -0.85
CA PHE A 191 0.43 -20.71 -1.25
C PHE A 191 0.37 -20.27 -2.71
N ALA A 192 0.00 -21.17 -3.64
CA ALA A 192 -0.16 -20.84 -5.04
C ALA A 192 -1.31 -19.82 -5.28
N LEU A 193 -2.46 -20.03 -4.62
CA LEU A 193 -3.60 -19.14 -4.73
C LEU A 193 -3.31 -17.74 -4.16
N GLU A 194 -2.53 -17.63 -3.09
CA GLU A 194 -2.13 -16.36 -2.49
C GLU A 194 -1.34 -15.49 -3.46
N ILE A 195 -0.38 -16.10 -4.15
CA ILE A 195 0.41 -15.40 -5.18
C ILE A 195 -0.49 -14.99 -6.36
N ALA A 196 -1.32 -15.90 -6.83
CA ALA A 196 -2.24 -15.67 -7.94
C ALA A 196 -3.27 -14.57 -7.63
N LEU A 197 -3.82 -14.53 -6.42
CA LEU A 197 -4.72 -13.48 -5.94
C LEU A 197 -4.04 -12.10 -5.92
N ASP A 198 -2.78 -12.04 -5.55
CA ASP A 198 -2.01 -10.81 -5.54
C ASP A 198 -1.89 -10.21 -6.94
N HIS A 199 -1.50 -11.05 -7.90
CA HIS A 199 -1.42 -10.65 -9.30
C HIS A 199 -2.79 -10.29 -9.87
N PHE A 200 -3.83 -11.06 -9.57
CA PHE A 200 -5.19 -10.79 -10.00
C PHE A 200 -5.68 -9.41 -9.54
N LEU A 201 -5.46 -9.07 -8.27
CA LEU A 201 -5.83 -7.76 -7.73
C LEU A 201 -5.04 -6.63 -8.39
N GLN A 202 -3.73 -6.78 -8.56
CA GLN A 202 -2.92 -5.76 -9.23
C GLN A 202 -3.34 -5.56 -10.69
N ALA A 203 -3.63 -6.64 -11.43
CA ALA A 203 -4.12 -6.56 -12.79
C ALA A 203 -5.46 -5.81 -12.90
N ILE A 204 -6.43 -6.15 -12.05
CA ILE A 204 -7.76 -5.53 -12.10
C ILE A 204 -7.73 -4.06 -11.66
N PHE A 205 -6.85 -3.68 -10.72
CA PHE A 205 -6.64 -2.28 -10.36
C PHE A 205 -6.01 -1.49 -11.51
N ALA A 206 -5.01 -2.05 -12.19
CA ALA A 206 -4.39 -1.44 -13.35
C ALA A 206 -5.41 -1.27 -14.50
N LEU A 207 -6.22 -2.29 -14.79
CA LEU A 207 -7.31 -2.25 -15.76
C LEU A 207 -8.30 -1.10 -15.50
N ASN A 208 -8.57 -0.81 -14.22
CA ASN A 208 -9.45 0.30 -13.79
C ASN A 208 -8.68 1.61 -13.50
N ARG A 209 -7.44 1.74 -13.96
CA ARG A 209 -6.58 2.92 -13.77
C ARG A 209 -6.56 3.44 -12.31
N THR A 210 -6.45 2.50 -11.37
CA THR A 210 -6.41 2.78 -9.94
C THR A 210 -5.11 2.24 -9.36
N PHE A 211 -4.34 3.08 -8.67
CA PHE A 211 -3.12 2.65 -8.00
C PHE A 211 -3.47 1.66 -6.88
N PHE A 212 -2.94 0.44 -6.96
CA PHE A 212 -3.19 -0.62 -5.99
C PHE A 212 -2.51 -0.30 -4.65
N PRO A 213 -3.25 0.00 -3.58
CA PRO A 213 -2.63 0.38 -2.31
C PRO A 213 -2.09 -0.84 -1.54
N SER A 214 -2.85 -1.90 -1.49
CA SER A 214 -2.59 -3.20 -0.87
C SER A 214 -3.86 -4.07 -1.00
N ARG A 215 -3.83 -5.29 -0.49
CA ARG A 215 -5.02 -6.15 -0.40
C ARG A 215 -6.10 -5.65 0.57
N LYS A 216 -5.73 -4.75 1.49
CA LYS A 216 -6.69 -4.19 2.46
C LYS A 216 -7.81 -3.46 1.73
N ARG A 217 -9.05 -3.67 2.15
CA ARG A 217 -10.24 -2.99 1.60
C ARG A 217 -10.53 -3.29 0.12
N SER A 218 -10.01 -4.39 -0.45
CA SER A 218 -10.25 -4.76 -1.85
C SER A 218 -11.72 -4.81 -2.22
N GLN A 219 -12.62 -5.25 -1.32
CA GLN A 219 -14.06 -5.24 -1.55
C GLN A 219 -14.61 -3.86 -1.90
N GLN A 220 -14.16 -2.82 -1.17
CA GLN A 220 -14.62 -1.44 -1.40
C GLN A 220 -14.21 -0.94 -2.79
N TYR A 221 -12.97 -1.20 -3.20
CA TYR A 221 -12.48 -0.83 -4.53
C TYR A 221 -13.21 -1.59 -5.62
N LEU A 222 -13.27 -2.92 -5.50
CA LEU A 222 -13.92 -3.79 -6.49
C LEU A 222 -15.40 -3.46 -6.69
N SER A 223 -16.11 -3.01 -5.65
CA SER A 223 -17.51 -2.60 -5.79
C SER A 223 -17.70 -1.42 -6.75
N GLY A 224 -16.73 -0.51 -6.82
CA GLY A 224 -16.75 0.67 -7.68
C GLY A 224 -16.15 0.48 -9.08
N PHE A 225 -15.47 -0.63 -9.37
CA PHE A 225 -14.80 -0.85 -10.65
C PHE A 225 -15.79 -1.19 -11.77
N SER A 226 -15.57 -0.60 -12.95
CA SER A 226 -16.35 -0.87 -14.15
C SER A 226 -15.92 -2.17 -14.85
N TYR A 227 -14.61 -2.41 -14.91
CA TYR A 227 -14.01 -3.55 -15.60
C TYR A 227 -13.61 -4.63 -14.59
N LYS A 228 -14.49 -5.59 -14.37
CA LYS A 228 -14.25 -6.72 -13.46
C LYS A 228 -15.15 -7.90 -13.82
N PRO A 229 -14.75 -9.13 -13.51
CA PRO A 229 -15.62 -10.28 -13.55
C PRO A 229 -16.90 -10.08 -12.71
N GLU A 230 -18.00 -10.65 -13.16
CA GLU A 230 -19.24 -10.61 -12.38
C GLU A 230 -19.08 -11.30 -11.02
N ARG A 231 -19.59 -10.67 -9.94
CA ARG A 231 -19.45 -11.16 -8.56
C ARG A 231 -18.00 -11.50 -8.18
N CYS A 232 -17.08 -10.65 -8.66
CA CYS A 232 -15.64 -10.88 -8.55
C CYS A 232 -15.20 -11.19 -7.11
N TYR A 233 -15.55 -10.33 -6.15
CA TYR A 233 -15.10 -10.47 -4.77
C TYR A 233 -15.66 -11.71 -4.09
N GLU A 234 -16.94 -12.00 -4.26
CA GLU A 234 -17.61 -13.17 -3.69
C GLU A 234 -17.01 -14.47 -4.22
N ARG A 235 -16.72 -14.51 -5.54
CA ARG A 235 -16.11 -15.68 -6.18
C ARG A 235 -14.66 -15.89 -5.74
N MET A 236 -13.92 -14.82 -5.54
CA MET A 236 -12.56 -14.89 -4.93
C MET A 236 -12.62 -15.49 -3.53
N LEU A 237 -13.53 -15.00 -2.67
CA LEU A 237 -13.70 -15.55 -1.32
C LEU A 237 -14.13 -17.02 -1.34
N GLU A 238 -15.01 -17.40 -2.27
CA GLU A 238 -15.44 -18.79 -2.42
C GLU A 238 -14.29 -19.69 -2.87
N ALA A 239 -13.44 -19.24 -3.80
CA ALA A 239 -12.23 -19.98 -4.17
C ALA A 239 -11.30 -20.19 -2.96
N VAL A 240 -11.06 -19.14 -2.15
CA VAL A 240 -10.27 -19.26 -0.92
C VAL A 240 -10.89 -20.25 0.07
N ARG A 241 -12.21 -20.18 0.28
CA ARG A 241 -12.94 -21.06 1.19
C ARG A 241 -12.85 -22.54 0.76
N LEU A 242 -13.10 -22.82 -0.51
CA LEU A 242 -13.02 -24.17 -1.08
C LEU A 242 -11.61 -24.72 -1.04
N GLY A 243 -10.60 -23.87 -1.27
CA GLY A 243 -9.20 -24.22 -1.23
C GLY A 243 -8.69 -24.71 0.14
N GLY A 244 -9.47 -24.51 1.22
CA GLY A 244 -9.17 -25.06 2.54
C GLY A 244 -9.60 -26.52 2.74
N GLU A 245 -10.37 -27.09 1.82
CA GLU A 245 -10.94 -28.43 1.93
C GLU A 245 -10.27 -29.38 0.91
N PRO A 246 -9.48 -30.41 1.34
CA PRO A 246 -8.72 -31.27 0.42
C PRO A 246 -9.55 -31.89 -0.70
N GLU A 247 -10.81 -32.23 -0.41
CA GLU A 247 -11.72 -32.88 -1.38
C GLU A 247 -12.37 -31.89 -2.34
N ARG A 248 -12.21 -30.56 -2.11
CA ARG A 248 -12.81 -29.49 -2.91
C ARG A 248 -11.81 -28.62 -3.64
N LEU A 249 -10.54 -28.97 -3.62
CA LEU A 249 -9.48 -28.20 -4.31
C LEU A 249 -9.75 -28.06 -5.81
N GLU A 250 -10.28 -29.12 -6.47
CA GLU A 250 -10.61 -29.06 -7.89
C GLU A 250 -11.75 -28.07 -8.17
N GLU A 251 -12.76 -28.00 -7.30
CA GLU A 251 -13.84 -27.01 -7.42
C GLU A 251 -13.31 -25.57 -7.25
N SER A 252 -12.44 -25.39 -6.26
CA SER A 252 -11.76 -24.10 -6.04
C SER A 252 -10.98 -23.67 -7.28
N TYR A 253 -10.18 -24.57 -7.83
CA TYR A 253 -9.35 -24.28 -8.99
C TYR A 253 -10.16 -24.02 -10.25
N ALA A 254 -11.24 -24.76 -10.48
CA ALA A 254 -12.15 -24.52 -11.60
C ALA A 254 -12.79 -23.12 -11.53
N LEU A 255 -13.22 -22.71 -10.31
CA LEU A 255 -13.76 -21.38 -10.07
C LEU A 255 -12.69 -20.30 -10.31
N TRP A 256 -11.46 -20.52 -9.82
CA TRP A 256 -10.33 -19.61 -10.00
C TRP A 256 -9.98 -19.44 -11.49
N ARG A 257 -9.86 -20.54 -12.24
CA ARG A 257 -9.60 -20.50 -13.69
C ARG A 257 -10.66 -19.71 -14.45
N THR A 258 -11.93 -19.84 -14.06
CA THR A 258 -13.00 -19.06 -14.68
C THR A 258 -12.82 -17.57 -14.41
N LEU A 259 -12.50 -17.17 -13.18
CA LEU A 259 -12.23 -15.77 -12.83
C LEU A 259 -11.05 -15.18 -13.61
N THR A 260 -9.95 -15.93 -13.68
CA THR A 260 -8.73 -15.46 -14.38
C THR A 260 -8.95 -15.39 -15.89
N GLY A 261 -9.72 -16.32 -16.47
CA GLY A 261 -10.11 -16.28 -17.87
C GLY A 261 -10.98 -15.07 -18.23
N GLU A 262 -11.96 -14.74 -17.38
CA GLU A 262 -12.78 -13.52 -17.54
C GLU A 262 -11.93 -12.24 -17.42
N LEU A 263 -10.99 -12.20 -16.47
CA LEU A 263 -10.07 -11.06 -16.36
C LEU A 263 -9.16 -10.93 -17.59
N ALA A 264 -8.64 -12.04 -18.10
CA ALA A 264 -7.79 -12.04 -19.32
C ALA A 264 -8.56 -11.48 -20.52
N ALA A 265 -9.82 -11.89 -20.72
CA ALA A 265 -10.67 -11.35 -21.78
C ALA A 265 -10.92 -9.83 -21.63
N LEU A 266 -11.15 -9.35 -20.40
CA LEU A 266 -11.31 -7.91 -20.15
C LEU A 266 -10.00 -7.13 -20.41
N ILE A 267 -8.84 -7.69 -20.10
CA ILE A 267 -7.54 -7.07 -20.41
C ILE A 267 -7.33 -6.99 -21.91
N GLU A 268 -7.61 -8.06 -22.65
CA GLU A 268 -7.52 -8.08 -24.11
C GLU A 268 -8.44 -7.03 -24.74
N GLU A 269 -9.70 -6.94 -24.30
CA GLU A 269 -10.68 -5.98 -24.82
C GLU A 269 -10.34 -4.51 -24.56
N HIS A 270 -9.70 -4.20 -23.42
CA HIS A 270 -9.57 -2.80 -22.96
C HIS A 270 -8.11 -2.29 -22.92
N MET A 271 -7.11 -3.16 -23.13
CA MET A 271 -5.69 -2.81 -23.06
C MET A 271 -4.91 -3.05 -24.36
N GLU A 272 -5.52 -3.60 -25.40
CA GLU A 272 -4.96 -3.61 -26.75
C GLU A 272 -5.11 -2.23 -27.42
#